data_e55941a57e739714c0db839a3f3de29a
#
_entry.id   e55941a57e739714c0db839a3f3de29a
#
_cell.length_a   1.000
_cell.length_b   1.000
_cell.length_c   1.000
_cell.angle_alpha   90.00
_cell.angle_beta   90.00
_cell.angle_gamma   90.00
#
_symmetry.space_group_name_H-M   'P 1'
#
loop_
_entity.id
_entity.type
_entity.pdbx_description
1 polymer ?
#
loop_
_entity_poly.entity_id
_entity_poly.type
_entity_poly.pdbx_seq_one_letter_code
_entity_poly.pdbx_strand_id
1 'polypeptide(L)'
;FRNPYLRTTSVYQSLAAEGGTEPVFRTSPPEPWRLVRAYRRQALGKPANPGEINATGYFTASCGITIYRGDAYPEKYRGNLFVGDAAGNIVHRRTLQASGVTFRSHRADPDIEFVASSDNFFRPVNFINAPDGTLHVVDMYREVVEGPSWVPEDLKKQGLVDVLGA
;
A
#
# COMPACT_ATOMS: atom_id res chain seq x y z
N PHE A 1 -1.23 -6.75 -14.62
CA PHE A 1 -0.44 -6.70 -15.87
C PHE A 1 -1.07 -7.64 -16.88
N ARG A 2 -1.62 -7.11 -17.97
CA ARG A 2 -2.12 -7.92 -19.08
C ARG A 2 -1.00 -8.06 -20.11
N ASN A 3 -0.56 -9.30 -20.34
CA ASN A 3 0.40 -9.57 -21.39
C ASN A 3 -0.25 -9.28 -22.77
N PRO A 4 0.24 -8.30 -23.55
CA PRO A 4 -0.37 -7.92 -24.82
C PRO A 4 -0.32 -9.05 -25.87
N TYR A 5 0.65 -9.95 -25.76
CA TYR A 5 0.83 -11.06 -26.72
C TYR A 5 -0.17 -12.21 -26.49
N LEU A 6 -0.74 -12.31 -25.29
CA LEU A 6 -1.73 -13.34 -24.96
C LEU A 6 -3.17 -12.87 -25.14
N ARG A 7 -3.40 -11.60 -25.45
CA ARG A 7 -4.73 -10.99 -25.59
C ARG A 7 -5.59 -11.64 -26.69
N THR A 8 -4.96 -12.23 -27.68
CA THR A 8 -5.62 -12.83 -28.85
C THR A 8 -5.79 -14.33 -28.75
N THR A 9 -5.31 -14.97 -27.70
CA THR A 9 -5.40 -16.41 -27.53
C THR A 9 -6.63 -16.78 -26.70
N SER A 10 -7.33 -17.82 -27.10
CA SER A 10 -8.47 -18.38 -26.35
C SER A 10 -8.10 -18.94 -24.96
N VAL A 11 -6.82 -19.07 -24.70
CA VAL A 11 -6.26 -19.58 -23.44
C VAL A 11 -6.03 -18.45 -22.41
N TYR A 12 -6.07 -17.19 -22.83
CA TYR A 12 -5.87 -16.06 -21.94
C TYR A 12 -7.13 -15.78 -21.12
N GLN A 13 -7.14 -16.27 -19.92
CA GLN A 13 -8.12 -15.89 -18.92
C GLN A 13 -7.54 -14.83 -17.98
N SER A 14 -8.22 -13.70 -17.88
CA SER A 14 -7.94 -12.74 -16.83
C SER A 14 -8.48 -13.33 -15.52
N LEU A 15 -7.61 -13.94 -14.75
CA LEU A 15 -7.97 -14.40 -13.41
C LEU A 15 -8.11 -13.17 -12.51
N ALA A 16 -9.33 -12.93 -12.04
CA ALA A 16 -9.54 -12.05 -10.92
C ALA A 16 -8.89 -12.69 -9.67
N ALA A 17 -8.14 -11.91 -8.90
CA ALA A 17 -7.63 -12.40 -7.63
C ALA A 17 -8.83 -12.80 -6.74
N GLU A 18 -8.79 -14.02 -6.19
CA GLU A 18 -9.78 -14.42 -5.19
C GLU A 18 -9.64 -13.51 -3.96
N GLY A 19 -10.75 -13.03 -3.41
CA GLY A 19 -10.78 -12.21 -2.20
C GLY A 19 -11.23 -10.76 -2.42
N GLY A 20 -11.31 -10.28 -3.66
CA GLY A 20 -11.79 -8.92 -3.96
C GLY A 20 -10.91 -7.82 -3.33
N THR A 21 -11.52 -6.69 -3.04
CA THR A 21 -10.89 -5.57 -2.31
C THR A 21 -10.96 -5.83 -0.82
N GLU A 22 -9.81 -5.91 -0.17
CA GLU A 22 -9.76 -5.95 1.30
C GLU A 22 -9.65 -4.54 1.87
N PRO A 23 -10.37 -4.25 2.98
CA PRO A 23 -10.24 -2.99 3.67
C PRO A 23 -8.84 -2.83 4.27
N VAL A 24 -8.35 -1.60 4.34
CA VAL A 24 -7.17 -1.22 5.09
C VAL A 24 -7.56 -0.29 6.24
N PHE A 25 -6.89 -0.42 7.38
CA PHE A 25 -7.18 0.34 8.58
C PHE A 25 -6.08 1.36 8.81
N ARG A 26 -6.19 2.48 8.09
CA ARG A 26 -5.28 3.60 8.19
C ARG A 26 -5.56 4.42 9.45
N THR A 27 -4.51 4.91 10.11
CA THR A 27 -4.60 5.82 11.27
C THR A 27 -4.13 7.25 10.95
N SER A 28 -3.32 7.42 9.90
CA SER A 28 -2.89 8.74 9.44
C SER A 28 -4.04 9.52 8.79
N PRO A 29 -4.10 10.86 8.96
CA PRO A 29 -5.07 11.68 8.27
C PRO A 29 -4.76 11.71 6.76
N PRO A 30 -5.78 11.94 5.90
CA PRO A 30 -5.54 12.16 4.48
C PRO A 30 -4.75 13.45 4.29
N GLU A 31 -3.78 13.42 3.38
CA GLU A 31 -2.99 14.61 3.06
C GLU A 31 -3.87 15.69 2.40
N PRO A 32 -3.83 16.94 2.89
CA PRO A 32 -4.70 18.01 2.38
C PRO A 32 -4.59 18.23 0.88
N TRP A 33 -3.40 18.13 0.31
CA TRP A 33 -3.16 18.30 -1.12
C TRP A 33 -3.82 17.20 -1.97
N ARG A 34 -3.91 15.95 -1.47
CA ARG A 34 -4.62 14.87 -2.15
C ARG A 34 -6.11 15.14 -2.19
N LEU A 35 -6.69 15.57 -1.09
CA LEU A 35 -8.12 15.91 -1.02
C LEU A 35 -8.46 17.03 -1.99
N VAL A 36 -7.68 18.12 -1.98
CA VAL A 36 -7.89 19.25 -2.91
C VAL A 36 -7.80 18.78 -4.36
N ARG A 37 -6.80 17.99 -4.71
CA ARG A 37 -6.64 17.42 -6.05
C ARG A 37 -7.85 16.56 -6.44
N ALA A 38 -8.29 15.69 -5.54
CA ALA A 38 -9.41 14.79 -5.79
C ALA A 38 -10.72 15.55 -6.01
N TYR A 39 -11.02 16.52 -5.17
CA TYR A 39 -12.22 17.36 -5.33
C TYR A 39 -12.19 18.21 -6.61
N ARG A 40 -11.03 18.74 -7.00
CA ARG A 40 -10.89 19.44 -8.29
C ARG A 40 -11.15 18.53 -9.48
N ARG A 41 -10.69 17.30 -9.42
CA ARG A 41 -10.97 16.31 -10.47
C ARG A 41 -12.46 15.99 -10.55
N GLN A 42 -13.14 15.82 -9.43
CA GLN A 42 -14.59 15.60 -9.39
C GLN A 42 -15.34 16.81 -9.98
N ALA A 43 -14.96 18.02 -9.61
CA ALA A 43 -15.59 19.25 -10.16
C ALA A 43 -15.44 19.36 -11.69
N LEU A 44 -14.41 18.73 -12.27
CA LEU A 44 -14.20 18.65 -13.71
C LEU A 44 -14.89 17.42 -14.36
N GLY A 45 -15.76 16.71 -13.62
CA GLY A 45 -16.45 15.51 -14.12
C GLY A 45 -15.53 14.30 -14.32
N LYS A 46 -14.30 14.33 -13.78
CA LYS A 46 -13.37 13.21 -13.83
C LYS A 46 -13.57 12.32 -12.61
N PRO A 47 -13.52 10.99 -12.77
CA PRO A 47 -13.62 10.10 -11.63
C PRO A 47 -12.45 10.37 -10.69
N ALA A 48 -12.74 10.62 -9.42
CA ALA A 48 -11.73 10.60 -8.39
C ALA A 48 -11.42 9.15 -8.03
N ASN A 49 -10.15 8.87 -7.78
CA ASN A 49 -9.78 7.58 -7.22
C ASN A 49 -10.36 7.49 -5.79
N PRO A 50 -11.16 6.45 -5.45
CA PRO A 50 -11.68 6.29 -4.10
C PRO A 50 -10.60 6.37 -3.01
N GLY A 51 -9.39 5.87 -3.27
CA GLY A 51 -8.26 5.96 -2.36
C GLY A 51 -7.70 7.37 -2.15
N GLU A 52 -8.03 8.33 -3.02
CA GLU A 52 -7.65 9.74 -2.83
C GLU A 52 -8.61 10.51 -1.92
N ILE A 53 -9.89 10.14 -1.92
CA ILE A 53 -10.94 10.80 -1.13
C ILE A 53 -11.16 10.08 0.19
N ASN A 54 -11.29 8.77 0.13
CA ASN A 54 -11.38 7.92 1.29
C ASN A 54 -9.98 7.36 1.55
N ALA A 55 -9.21 8.01 2.37
CA ALA A 55 -7.90 7.54 2.79
C ALA A 55 -7.97 6.20 3.56
N THR A 56 -9.17 5.79 3.94
CA THR A 56 -9.45 4.52 4.60
C THR A 56 -10.19 3.61 3.65
N GLY A 57 -9.77 2.37 3.55
CA GLY A 57 -10.56 1.34 2.93
C GLY A 57 -9.89 0.54 1.81
N TYR A 58 -8.83 1.04 1.15
CA TYR A 58 -8.24 0.34 0.02
C TYR A 58 -6.73 0.53 -0.05
N PHE A 59 -6.02 -0.53 -0.49
CA PHE A 59 -4.63 -0.40 -0.89
C PHE A 59 -4.48 0.55 -2.06
N THR A 60 -3.60 1.53 -1.93
CA THR A 60 -3.37 2.55 -2.95
C THR A 60 -1.97 2.44 -3.58
N ALA A 61 -0.97 2.08 -2.79
CA ALA A 61 0.42 1.96 -3.20
C ALA A 61 1.09 0.76 -2.53
N SER A 62 0.52 -0.45 -2.75
CA SER A 62 1.07 -1.68 -2.19
C SER A 62 2.46 -1.97 -2.76
N CYS A 63 3.40 -2.32 -1.88
CA CYS A 63 4.81 -2.52 -2.20
C CYS A 63 5.48 -3.48 -1.21
N GLY A 64 6.68 -3.92 -1.56
CA GLY A 64 7.56 -4.64 -0.66
C GLY A 64 7.00 -5.97 -0.14
N ILE A 65 6.44 -6.84 -0.99
CA ILE A 65 5.94 -8.15 -0.57
C ILE A 65 7.08 -9.02 -0.04
N THR A 66 6.98 -9.44 1.22
CA THR A 66 8.01 -10.26 1.86
C THR A 66 7.41 -11.33 2.75
N ILE A 67 7.98 -12.53 2.69
CA ILE A 67 7.69 -13.61 3.64
C ILE A 67 8.68 -13.50 4.81
N TYR A 68 8.17 -13.39 6.02
CA TYR A 68 9.01 -13.41 7.21
C TYR A 68 9.57 -14.82 7.48
N ARG A 69 10.87 -14.91 7.58
CA ARG A 69 11.62 -16.16 7.80
C ARG A 69 12.53 -16.13 9.02
N GLY A 70 12.53 -14.99 9.73
CA GLY A 70 13.32 -14.82 10.95
C GLY A 70 12.76 -15.61 12.14
N ASP A 71 13.43 -15.49 13.25
CA ASP A 71 13.13 -16.18 14.50
C ASP A 71 13.04 -15.21 15.71
N ALA A 72 13.24 -13.92 15.48
CA ALA A 72 13.11 -12.90 16.53
C ALA A 72 11.65 -12.72 17.00
N TYR A 73 10.68 -12.99 16.14
CA TYR A 73 9.25 -12.96 16.50
C TYR A 73 8.74 -14.34 16.89
N PRO A 74 7.66 -14.41 17.68
CA PRO A 74 7.00 -15.69 17.97
C PRO A 74 6.69 -16.50 16.70
N GLU A 75 6.73 -17.84 16.82
CA GLU A 75 6.58 -18.79 15.70
C GLU A 75 5.35 -18.51 14.83
N LYS A 76 4.26 -18.03 15.41
CA LYS A 76 3.03 -17.67 14.66
C LYS A 76 3.23 -16.64 13.54
N TYR A 77 4.34 -15.89 13.55
CA TYR A 77 4.66 -14.89 12.52
C TYR A 77 5.51 -15.47 11.39
N ARG A 78 6.19 -16.59 11.65
CA ARG A 78 7.03 -17.22 10.64
C ARG A 78 6.20 -17.73 9.48
N GLY A 79 6.64 -17.47 8.26
CA GLY A 79 5.90 -17.81 7.04
C GLY A 79 4.75 -16.86 6.71
N ASN A 80 4.51 -15.82 7.53
CA ASN A 80 3.52 -14.82 7.20
C ASN A 80 4.04 -13.87 6.10
N LEU A 81 3.10 -13.36 5.32
CA LEU A 81 3.32 -12.38 4.27
C LEU A 81 3.13 -10.98 4.83
N PHE A 82 4.09 -10.10 4.54
CA PHE A 82 4.03 -8.68 4.88
C PHE A 82 4.02 -7.84 3.60
N VAL A 83 3.14 -6.84 3.57
CA VAL A 83 2.98 -5.91 2.43
C VAL A 83 2.89 -4.50 2.98
N GLY A 84 3.70 -3.60 2.44
CA GLY A 84 3.58 -2.17 2.72
C GLY A 84 2.50 -1.53 1.86
N ASP A 85 1.87 -0.49 2.38
CA ASP A 85 1.16 0.50 1.57
C ASP A 85 1.70 1.89 1.89
N ALA A 86 2.56 2.39 1.02
CA ALA A 86 3.21 3.67 1.20
C ALA A 86 2.23 4.85 1.23
N ALA A 87 1.10 4.76 0.55
CA ALA A 87 0.08 5.79 0.58
C ALA A 87 -0.84 5.67 1.81
N GLY A 88 -1.01 4.46 2.32
CA GLY A 88 -1.81 4.18 3.53
C GLY A 88 -1.04 4.33 4.83
N ASN A 89 0.28 4.50 4.81
CA ASN A 89 1.15 4.53 5.99
C ASN A 89 1.00 3.28 6.87
N ILE A 90 0.89 2.11 6.24
CA ILE A 90 0.60 0.84 6.91
C ILE A 90 1.53 -0.28 6.46
N VAL A 91 1.67 -1.27 7.35
CA VAL A 91 2.18 -2.60 7.03
C VAL A 91 1.07 -3.60 7.29
N HIS A 92 0.65 -4.28 6.24
CA HIS A 92 -0.38 -5.31 6.27
C HIS A 92 0.23 -6.70 6.41
N ARG A 93 -0.39 -7.56 7.22
CA ARG A 93 0.05 -8.93 7.43
C ARG A 93 -0.99 -9.94 6.99
N ARG A 94 -0.54 -11.00 6.32
CA ARG A 94 -1.39 -12.11 5.88
C ARG A 94 -0.79 -13.45 6.27
N THR A 95 -1.63 -14.40 6.56
CA THR A 95 -1.27 -15.82 6.65
C THR A 95 -1.41 -16.48 5.29
N LEU A 96 -0.59 -17.47 5.03
CA LEU A 96 -0.61 -18.25 3.79
C LEU A 96 -1.02 -19.70 4.09
N GLN A 97 -1.93 -20.21 3.28
CA GLN A 97 -2.38 -21.59 3.31
C GLN A 97 -2.08 -22.23 1.95
N ALA A 98 -1.43 -23.38 1.94
CA ALA A 98 -1.20 -24.14 0.72
C ALA A 98 -2.52 -24.54 0.06
N SER A 99 -2.62 -24.38 -1.26
CA SER A 99 -3.81 -24.71 -2.06
C SER A 99 -3.37 -25.28 -3.41
N GLY A 100 -3.17 -26.60 -3.47
CA GLY A 100 -2.63 -27.27 -4.65
C GLY A 100 -1.20 -26.80 -4.94
N VAL A 101 -0.98 -26.24 -6.14
CA VAL A 101 0.33 -25.72 -6.58
C VAL A 101 0.54 -24.24 -6.22
N THR A 102 -0.39 -23.63 -5.51
CA THR A 102 -0.39 -22.20 -5.13
C THR A 102 -0.71 -22.03 -3.65
N PHE A 103 -0.93 -20.79 -3.24
CA PHE A 103 -1.33 -20.42 -1.88
C PHE A 103 -2.60 -19.58 -1.90
N ARG A 104 -3.43 -19.74 -0.90
CA ARG A 104 -4.47 -18.78 -0.50
C ARG A 104 -3.94 -17.94 0.64
N SER A 105 -4.23 -16.65 0.60
CA SER A 105 -3.83 -15.73 1.66
C SER A 105 -5.04 -15.19 2.40
N HIS A 106 -4.93 -15.06 3.72
CA HIS A 106 -5.97 -14.53 4.58
C HIS A 106 -5.41 -13.38 5.42
N ARG A 107 -6.20 -12.36 5.67
CA ARG A 107 -5.85 -11.30 6.62
C ARG A 107 -5.52 -11.93 7.98
N ALA A 108 -4.40 -11.55 8.56
CA ALA A 108 -3.95 -12.12 9.83
C ALA A 108 -4.47 -11.33 11.05
N ASP A 109 -4.65 -10.02 10.89
CA ASP A 109 -5.06 -9.11 11.96
C ASP A 109 -6.44 -8.53 11.61
N PRO A 110 -7.54 -9.05 12.22
CA PRO A 110 -8.88 -8.54 11.98
C PRO A 110 -8.99 -7.08 12.44
N ASP A 111 -9.60 -6.23 11.61
CA ASP A 111 -9.97 -4.84 11.91
C ASP A 111 -8.82 -3.90 12.30
N ILE A 112 -7.56 -4.34 12.15
CA ILE A 112 -6.35 -3.54 12.38
C ILE A 112 -5.28 -3.88 11.35
N GLU A 113 -4.22 -3.09 11.30
CA GLU A 113 -3.00 -3.41 10.54
C GLU A 113 -1.88 -3.85 11.50
N PHE A 114 -0.90 -4.59 10.97
CA PHE A 114 0.28 -4.99 11.74
C PHE A 114 1.07 -3.77 12.23
N VAL A 115 1.22 -2.77 11.36
CA VAL A 115 1.69 -1.43 11.70
C VAL A 115 0.77 -0.43 11.01
N ALA A 116 0.32 0.58 11.74
CA ALA A 116 -0.35 1.75 11.19
C ALA A 116 0.23 3.00 11.85
N SER A 117 0.76 3.91 11.05
CA SER A 117 1.33 5.17 11.55
C SER A 117 0.33 6.30 11.43
N SER A 118 0.29 7.19 12.41
CA SER A 118 -0.40 8.47 12.30
C SER A 118 0.43 9.54 11.58
N ASP A 119 1.72 9.24 11.34
CA ASP A 119 2.64 10.13 10.64
C ASP A 119 2.56 9.88 9.12
N ASN A 120 2.21 10.91 8.37
CA ASN A 120 2.14 10.86 6.92
C ASN A 120 3.50 10.71 6.22
N PHE A 121 4.59 10.90 6.93
CA PHE A 121 5.95 10.68 6.41
C PHE A 121 6.34 9.21 6.41
N PHE A 122 5.69 8.37 7.23
CA PHE A 122 5.92 6.94 7.22
C PHE A 122 5.48 6.31 5.89
N ARG A 123 6.44 5.86 5.08
CA ARG A 123 6.22 5.29 3.75
C ARG A 123 6.93 3.94 3.63
N PRO A 124 6.34 2.87 4.16
CA PRO A 124 6.95 1.55 4.07
C PRO A 124 6.98 1.09 2.61
N VAL A 125 8.18 0.94 2.05
CA VAL A 125 8.38 0.64 0.63
C VAL A 125 8.97 -0.74 0.38
N ASN A 126 9.62 -1.34 1.37
CA ASN A 126 10.18 -2.68 1.27
C ASN A 126 10.43 -3.30 2.65
N PHE A 127 10.76 -4.59 2.68
CA PHE A 127 11.08 -5.33 3.90
C PHE A 127 12.30 -6.22 3.69
N ILE A 128 13.07 -6.43 4.75
CA ILE A 128 14.26 -7.27 4.73
C ILE A 128 14.21 -8.20 5.95
N ASN A 129 14.36 -9.51 5.72
CA ASN A 129 14.66 -10.44 6.80
C ASN A 129 16.11 -10.21 7.20
N ALA A 130 16.32 -9.65 8.37
CA ALA A 130 17.64 -9.30 8.84
C ALA A 130 18.39 -10.50 9.44
N PRO A 131 19.74 -10.48 9.49
CA PRO A 131 20.53 -11.58 10.04
C PRO A 131 20.29 -11.88 11.53
N ASP A 132 19.78 -10.89 12.27
CA ASP A 132 19.39 -11.01 13.69
C ASP A 132 18.00 -11.62 13.89
N GLY A 133 17.38 -12.11 12.81
CA GLY A 133 16.06 -12.73 12.84
C GLY A 133 14.90 -11.74 12.84
N THR A 134 15.14 -10.43 12.81
CA THR A 134 14.09 -9.40 12.77
C THR A 134 13.57 -9.13 11.35
N LEU A 135 12.43 -8.47 11.24
CA LEU A 135 11.92 -7.92 9.99
C LEU A 135 12.18 -6.41 9.97
N HIS A 136 13.12 -5.99 9.13
CA HIS A 136 13.37 -4.57 8.91
C HIS A 136 12.35 -4.00 7.92
N VAL A 137 11.78 -2.86 8.25
CA VAL A 137 10.93 -2.06 7.36
C VAL A 137 11.78 -0.97 6.74
N VAL A 138 11.85 -0.96 5.41
CA VAL A 138 12.49 0.14 4.67
C VAL A 138 11.46 1.24 4.52
N ASP A 139 11.70 2.35 5.20
CA ASP A 139 10.85 3.52 5.20
C ASP A 139 11.49 4.63 4.35
N MET A 140 10.75 5.12 3.35
CA MET A 140 11.21 6.25 2.54
C MET A 140 11.20 7.57 3.32
N TYR A 141 10.38 7.65 4.34
CA TYR A 141 10.16 8.80 5.22
C TYR A 141 10.00 10.11 4.46
N ARG A 142 8.89 10.21 3.74
CA ARG A 142 8.64 11.33 2.84
C ARG A 142 7.15 11.63 2.75
N GLU A 143 6.77 12.91 2.84
CA GLU A 143 5.35 13.30 2.77
C GLU A 143 4.75 12.99 1.39
N VAL A 144 5.43 13.35 0.32
CA VAL A 144 4.98 13.15 -1.06
C VAL A 144 5.83 12.10 -1.76
N VAL A 145 5.24 10.96 -2.06
CA VAL A 145 5.91 9.86 -2.78
C VAL A 145 5.91 10.12 -4.29
N GLU A 146 4.87 10.76 -4.78
CA GLU A 146 4.72 11.13 -6.18
C GLU A 146 5.69 12.25 -6.58
N GLY A 147 5.98 12.33 -7.87
CA GLY A 147 6.82 13.42 -8.38
C GLY A 147 6.18 14.80 -8.15
N PRO A 148 6.98 15.87 -8.01
CA PRO A 148 6.50 17.22 -7.72
C PRO A 148 5.45 17.75 -8.71
N SER A 149 5.43 17.23 -9.94
CA SER A 149 4.44 17.58 -10.95
C SER A 149 3.00 17.20 -10.62
N TRP A 150 2.81 16.25 -9.70
CA TRP A 150 1.49 15.79 -9.26
C TRP A 150 0.83 16.73 -8.25
N VAL A 151 1.61 17.56 -7.59
CA VAL A 151 1.12 18.55 -6.63
C VAL A 151 0.76 19.85 -7.37
N PRO A 152 -0.46 20.37 -7.23
CA PRO A 152 -0.85 21.65 -7.83
C PRO A 152 0.07 22.79 -7.40
N GLU A 153 0.48 23.63 -8.34
CA GLU A 153 1.47 24.70 -8.10
C GLU A 153 1.02 25.73 -7.03
N ASP A 154 -0.26 26.00 -6.95
CA ASP A 154 -0.81 26.89 -5.94
C ASP A 154 -0.69 26.30 -4.52
N LEU A 155 -0.79 24.97 -4.37
CA LEU A 155 -0.59 24.30 -3.08
C LEU A 155 0.88 24.27 -2.68
N LYS A 156 1.79 24.10 -3.63
CA LYS A 156 3.24 24.22 -3.38
C LYS A 156 3.59 25.62 -2.85
N LYS A 157 3.05 26.67 -3.49
CA LYS A 157 3.28 28.05 -3.09
C LYS A 157 2.70 28.41 -1.71
N GLN A 158 1.66 27.71 -1.28
CA GLN A 158 1.05 27.90 0.04
C GLN A 158 1.79 27.16 1.16
N GLY A 159 2.83 26.39 0.84
CA GLY A 159 3.57 25.61 1.81
C GLY A 159 2.75 24.46 2.43
N LEU A 160 1.64 24.06 1.80
CA LEU A 160 0.79 22.97 2.27
C LEU A 160 1.41 21.59 2.04
N VAL A 161 2.53 21.55 1.35
CA VAL A 161 3.27 20.33 1.04
C VAL A 161 4.75 20.61 1.17
N ASP A 162 5.44 19.87 2.00
CA ASP A 162 6.89 19.83 1.95
C ASP A 162 7.32 19.00 0.73
N VAL A 163 7.44 19.69 -0.40
CA VAL A 163 7.84 19.07 -1.68
C VAL A 163 9.30 18.64 -1.65
N LEU A 164 10.04 19.16 -0.70
CA LEU A 164 11.50 19.02 -0.58
C LEU A 164 11.91 17.98 0.44
N GLY A 165 11.00 17.19 0.96
CA GLY A 165 11.35 16.00 1.78
C GLY A 165 12.42 15.16 1.08
N ALA A 166 13.42 15.85 0.56
CA ALA A 166 14.61 15.35 -0.09
C ALA A 166 15.78 15.62 0.82
#